data_5f0b744696ada8c10261a8d8962706a2
#
_entry.id   5f0b744696ada8c10261a8d8962706a2
#
_cell.length_a   1.000
_cell.length_b   1.000
_cell.length_c   1.000
_cell.angle_alpha   90.00
_cell.angle_beta   90.00
_cell.angle_gamma   90.00
#
_symmetry.space_group_name_H-M   'P 1'
#
loop_
_entity.id
_entity.type
_entity.pdbx_description
1 polymer ?
#
loop_
_entity_poly.entity_id
_entity_poly.type
_entity_poly.pdbx_seq_one_letter_code
_entity_poly.pdbx_strand_id
1 'polypeptide(L)'
;MKRYPIAASRLTVEAGGRRLLEEVDLEVAAGEWLGLIGPNGAGKTTLFRALLGQVSSSGQVTIEGATNPNRRQRAMALAFVPQRPVLPPAMTVAQYVLLGRTPHISYLRSESDEDLAAASDAIEALDLDEEKDRELQTLSGGEQQRVILARAIAQEARTLLLDEPTAALDIGHQLSVLSLVDRLRKERGLTVISAIHDLTLAAQFCDRLLLLYQGRVVAEGSALEVLTERNIGAFYDVRSDVLLDGDGVRAVLPQRTSEEIETPIPPRVSAP
;
A
#
# COMPACT_ATOMS: atom_id res chain seq x y z
N MET A 1 -15.17 19.29 -13.35
CA MET A 1 -14.68 19.17 -11.97
C MET A 1 -13.90 17.89 -11.84
N LYS A 2 -12.66 17.93 -11.37
CA LYS A 2 -11.94 16.69 -11.02
C LYS A 2 -12.73 15.98 -9.91
N ARG A 3 -13.07 14.73 -10.14
CA ARG A 3 -13.75 13.90 -9.13
C ARG A 3 -12.66 13.21 -8.30
N TYR A 4 -12.59 13.55 -7.03
CA TYR A 4 -11.70 12.86 -6.09
C TYR A 4 -12.48 11.73 -5.40
N PRO A 5 -12.25 10.46 -5.76
CA PRO A 5 -12.90 9.34 -5.09
C PRO A 5 -12.50 9.23 -3.62
N ILE A 6 -11.31 9.73 -3.26
CA ILE A 6 -10.83 9.80 -1.88
C ILE A 6 -10.38 11.22 -1.58
N ALA A 7 -10.90 11.79 -0.49
CA ALA A 7 -10.39 13.02 0.08
C ALA A 7 -10.45 12.95 1.62
N ALA A 8 -9.48 13.59 2.26
CA ALA A 8 -9.48 13.82 3.69
C ALA A 8 -9.12 15.28 3.96
N SER A 9 -9.75 15.89 4.96
CA SER A 9 -9.46 17.26 5.38
C SER A 9 -9.26 17.33 6.88
N ARG A 10 -8.10 17.87 7.27
CA ARG A 10 -7.61 18.00 8.64
C ARG A 10 -7.77 16.71 9.45
N LEU A 11 -7.45 15.57 8.81
CA LEU A 11 -7.57 14.26 9.42
C LEU A 11 -6.56 14.11 10.55
N THR A 12 -7.06 13.93 11.77
CA THR A 12 -6.24 13.79 12.97
C THR A 12 -6.58 12.47 13.67
N VAL A 13 -5.57 11.72 14.09
CA VAL A 13 -5.70 10.48 14.85
C VAL A 13 -4.87 10.59 16.11
N GLU A 14 -5.51 10.35 17.26
CA GLU A 14 -4.86 10.32 18.57
C GLU A 14 -5.02 8.95 19.21
N ALA A 15 -3.96 8.40 19.78
CA ALA A 15 -3.98 7.16 20.53
C ALA A 15 -2.96 7.22 21.69
N GLY A 16 -3.39 6.80 22.90
CA GLY A 16 -2.51 6.78 24.07
C GLY A 16 -1.91 8.16 24.41
N GLY A 17 -2.64 9.24 24.19
CA GLY A 17 -2.18 10.62 24.43
C GLY A 17 -1.15 11.14 23.42
N ARG A 18 -0.92 10.42 22.33
CA ARG A 18 -0.01 10.84 21.24
C ARG A 18 -0.80 11.06 19.97
N ARG A 19 -0.43 12.10 19.21
CA ARG A 19 -0.92 12.32 17.86
C ARG A 19 -0.16 11.42 16.91
N LEU A 20 -0.89 10.50 16.26
CA LEU A 20 -0.36 9.61 15.24
C LEU A 20 -0.51 10.19 13.83
N LEU A 21 -1.56 11.00 13.62
CA LEU A 21 -1.75 11.87 12.45
C LEU A 21 -2.21 13.24 12.95
N GLU A 22 -1.73 14.29 12.31
CA GLU A 22 -2.04 15.66 12.69
C GLU A 22 -2.37 16.50 11.45
N GLU A 23 -3.66 16.85 11.35
CA GLU A 23 -4.22 17.69 10.30
C GLU A 23 -3.80 17.29 8.88
N VAL A 24 -3.86 16.00 8.57
CA VAL A 24 -3.52 15.48 7.25
C VAL A 24 -4.63 15.83 6.26
N ASP A 25 -4.27 16.56 5.22
CA ASP A 25 -5.08 16.78 4.03
C ASP A 25 -4.64 15.81 2.92
N LEU A 26 -5.59 15.26 2.17
CA LEU A 26 -5.37 14.29 1.12
C LEU A 26 -6.47 14.42 0.07
N GLU A 27 -6.09 14.45 -1.19
CA GLU A 27 -7.00 14.32 -2.34
C GLU A 27 -6.37 13.35 -3.33
N VAL A 28 -7.12 12.34 -3.78
CA VAL A 28 -6.66 11.35 -4.77
C VAL A 28 -7.60 11.36 -5.95
N ALA A 29 -7.08 11.57 -7.15
CA ALA A 29 -7.87 11.60 -8.36
C ALA A 29 -8.29 10.18 -8.80
N ALA A 30 -9.39 10.08 -9.57
CA ALA A 30 -9.82 8.80 -10.12
C ALA A 30 -8.75 8.23 -11.09
N GLY A 31 -8.41 6.96 -10.90
CA GLY A 31 -7.39 6.27 -11.70
C GLY A 31 -5.94 6.64 -11.33
N GLU A 32 -5.73 7.52 -10.35
CA GLU A 32 -4.40 7.89 -9.87
C GLU A 32 -3.78 6.77 -9.01
N TRP A 33 -2.47 6.62 -9.11
CA TRP A 33 -1.67 5.88 -8.14
C TRP A 33 -0.88 6.84 -7.25
N LEU A 34 -1.35 7.01 -6.00
CA LEU A 34 -0.67 7.81 -4.99
C LEU A 34 0.25 6.92 -4.15
N GLY A 35 1.54 7.25 -4.11
CA GLY A 35 2.52 6.64 -3.22
C GLY A 35 2.61 7.36 -1.88
N LEU A 36 2.36 6.67 -0.78
CA LEU A 36 2.64 7.14 0.56
C LEU A 36 4.05 6.74 0.93
N ILE A 37 4.94 7.70 1.10
CA ILE A 37 6.32 7.47 1.52
C ILE A 37 6.58 8.12 2.87
N GLY A 38 7.67 7.73 3.52
CA GLY A 38 8.06 8.25 4.83
C GLY A 38 8.73 7.16 5.68
N PRO A 39 9.51 7.53 6.69
CA PRO A 39 10.21 6.58 7.55
C PRO A 39 9.24 5.70 8.34
N ASN A 40 9.80 4.69 9.03
CA ASN A 40 9.01 3.85 9.94
C ASN A 40 8.40 4.71 11.04
N GLY A 41 7.12 4.48 11.34
CA GLY A 41 6.38 5.27 12.33
C GLY A 41 5.88 6.64 11.83
N ALA A 42 6.06 6.99 10.54
CA ALA A 42 5.58 8.26 9.98
C ALA A 42 4.05 8.42 10.00
N GLY A 43 3.28 7.31 10.13
CA GLY A 43 1.81 7.36 10.17
C GLY A 43 1.11 6.71 8.98
N LYS A 44 1.83 6.09 8.03
CA LYS A 44 1.27 5.49 6.80
C LYS A 44 0.14 4.49 7.06
N THR A 45 0.40 3.45 7.86
CA THR A 45 -0.62 2.46 8.27
C THR A 45 -1.77 3.09 9.06
N THR A 46 -1.47 4.12 9.88
CA THR A 46 -2.50 4.86 10.64
C THR A 46 -3.43 5.61 9.69
N LEU A 47 -2.91 6.21 8.60
CA LEU A 47 -3.71 6.86 7.57
C LEU A 47 -4.65 5.84 6.91
N PHE A 48 -4.17 4.66 6.51
CA PHE A 48 -5.03 3.61 5.97
C PHE A 48 -6.12 3.19 6.95
N ARG A 49 -5.78 2.96 8.22
CA ARG A 49 -6.77 2.60 9.26
C ARG A 49 -7.81 3.70 9.47
N ALA A 50 -7.43 4.97 9.37
CA ALA A 50 -8.36 6.10 9.46
C ALA A 50 -9.29 6.16 8.24
N LEU A 51 -8.77 5.99 7.02
CA LEU A 51 -9.58 5.90 5.80
C LEU A 51 -10.55 4.72 5.85
N LEU A 52 -10.12 3.58 6.38
CA LEU A 52 -10.97 2.39 6.57
C LEU A 52 -11.97 2.53 7.73
N GLY A 53 -11.84 3.57 8.58
CA GLY A 53 -12.66 3.74 9.78
C GLY A 53 -12.38 2.71 10.87
N GLN A 54 -11.16 2.18 10.92
CA GLN A 54 -10.70 1.20 11.91
C GLN A 54 -10.16 1.86 13.19
N VAL A 55 -9.87 3.17 13.14
CA VAL A 55 -9.44 3.97 14.28
C VAL A 55 -10.30 5.22 14.38
N SER A 56 -10.48 5.71 15.60
CA SER A 56 -11.16 6.99 15.84
C SER A 56 -10.31 8.13 15.28
N SER A 57 -10.94 9.02 14.53
CA SER A 57 -10.29 10.19 13.94
C SER A 57 -11.21 11.39 13.99
N SER A 58 -10.63 12.60 14.02
CA SER A 58 -11.33 13.86 13.77
C SER A 58 -10.99 14.38 12.38
N GLY A 59 -11.69 15.42 11.95
CA GLY A 59 -11.62 15.91 10.56
C GLY A 59 -12.69 15.25 9.68
N GLN A 60 -12.51 15.37 8.38
CA GLN A 60 -13.49 14.88 7.41
C GLN A 60 -12.83 13.90 6.44
N VAL A 61 -13.49 12.78 6.18
CA VAL A 61 -13.11 11.82 5.14
C VAL A 61 -14.24 11.70 4.15
N THR A 62 -13.95 11.88 2.87
CA THR A 62 -14.90 11.71 1.76
C THR A 62 -14.46 10.54 0.89
N ILE A 63 -15.35 9.58 0.66
CA ILE A 63 -15.10 8.40 -0.17
C ILE A 63 -16.26 8.27 -1.16
N GLU A 64 -15.95 8.25 -2.46
CA GLU A 64 -16.93 8.20 -3.56
C GLU A 64 -18.04 9.25 -3.41
N GLY A 65 -17.70 10.44 -2.88
CA GLY A 65 -18.63 11.54 -2.65
C GLY A 65 -19.42 11.45 -1.35
N ALA A 66 -19.34 10.37 -0.60
CA ALA A 66 -19.96 10.24 0.72
C ALA A 66 -19.03 10.81 1.79
N THR A 67 -19.51 11.78 2.56
CA THR A 67 -18.76 12.37 3.68
C THR A 67 -18.90 11.52 4.93
N ASN A 68 -17.79 11.21 5.57
CA ASN A 68 -17.69 10.35 6.75
C ASN A 68 -18.52 9.05 6.60
N PRO A 69 -18.26 8.25 5.55
CA PRO A 69 -19.04 7.07 5.24
C PRO A 69 -19.00 6.06 6.38
N ASN A 70 -20.10 5.31 6.54
CA ASN A 70 -20.16 4.24 7.51
C ASN A 70 -19.30 3.04 7.10
N ARG A 71 -19.18 2.04 8.00
CA ARG A 71 -18.31 0.86 7.77
C ARG A 71 -18.63 0.11 6.47
N ARG A 72 -19.93 -0.08 6.16
CA ARG A 72 -20.35 -0.80 4.95
C ARG A 72 -20.00 -0.01 3.68
N GLN A 73 -20.25 1.29 3.67
CA GLN A 73 -19.90 2.17 2.55
C GLN A 73 -18.39 2.15 2.28
N ARG A 74 -17.57 2.21 3.35
CA ARG A 74 -16.12 2.08 3.22
C ARG A 74 -15.71 0.72 2.65
N ALA A 75 -16.30 -0.37 3.17
CA ALA A 75 -16.01 -1.71 2.70
C ALA A 75 -16.47 -1.97 1.25
N MET A 76 -17.44 -1.24 0.74
CA MET A 76 -17.86 -1.31 -0.67
C MET A 76 -16.94 -0.49 -1.60
N ALA A 77 -16.26 0.54 -1.08
CA ALA A 77 -15.49 1.48 -1.87
C ALA A 77 -13.97 1.25 -1.79
N LEU A 78 -13.48 0.66 -0.69
CA LEU A 78 -12.07 0.49 -0.39
C LEU A 78 -11.72 -0.99 -0.22
N ALA A 79 -10.88 -1.53 -1.08
CA ALA A 79 -10.22 -2.82 -0.86
C ALA A 79 -8.85 -2.58 -0.18
N PHE A 80 -8.49 -3.43 0.77
CA PHE A 80 -7.28 -3.25 1.56
C PHE A 80 -6.41 -4.50 1.59
N VAL A 81 -5.15 -4.32 1.24
CA VAL A 81 -4.07 -5.30 1.37
C VAL A 81 -3.18 -4.86 2.53
N PRO A 82 -3.23 -5.54 3.69
CA PRO A 82 -2.38 -5.19 4.84
C PRO A 82 -0.95 -5.69 4.64
N GLN A 83 0.00 -5.07 5.34
CA GLN A 83 1.41 -5.46 5.35
C GLN A 83 1.64 -6.93 5.78
N ARG A 84 0.84 -7.41 6.73
CA ARG A 84 0.89 -8.79 7.23
C ARG A 84 -0.49 -9.40 7.19
N PRO A 85 -0.87 -9.97 6.04
CA PRO A 85 -2.16 -10.63 5.92
C PRO A 85 -2.17 -11.94 6.72
N VAL A 86 -3.32 -12.25 7.30
CA VAL A 86 -3.55 -13.57 7.92
C VAL A 86 -4.06 -14.51 6.84
N LEU A 87 -3.32 -15.57 6.55
CA LEU A 87 -3.71 -16.63 5.64
C LEU A 87 -4.15 -17.86 6.46
N PRO A 88 -5.44 -18.22 6.48
CA PRO A 88 -5.93 -19.41 7.17
C PRO A 88 -5.35 -20.68 6.51
N PRO A 89 -4.65 -21.56 7.24
CA PRO A 89 -3.87 -22.65 6.63
C PRO A 89 -4.70 -23.70 5.89
N ALA A 90 -5.91 -24.00 6.35
CA ALA A 90 -6.79 -25.02 5.77
C ALA A 90 -7.76 -24.50 4.72
N MET A 91 -7.54 -23.26 4.22
CA MET A 91 -8.41 -22.64 3.23
C MET A 91 -7.79 -22.75 1.85
N THR A 92 -8.59 -23.05 0.82
CA THR A 92 -8.12 -23.01 -0.57
C THR A 92 -8.03 -21.58 -1.09
N VAL A 93 -7.31 -21.39 -2.20
CA VAL A 93 -7.24 -20.10 -2.91
C VAL A 93 -8.63 -19.58 -3.24
N ALA A 94 -9.48 -20.40 -3.86
CA ALA A 94 -10.84 -20.02 -4.23
C ALA A 94 -11.66 -19.57 -3.02
N GLN A 95 -11.60 -20.32 -1.93
CA GLN A 95 -12.30 -19.95 -0.69
C GLN A 95 -11.80 -18.63 -0.11
N TYR A 96 -10.50 -18.40 -0.11
CA TYR A 96 -9.92 -17.17 0.41
C TYR A 96 -10.25 -15.94 -0.45
N VAL A 97 -10.20 -16.09 -1.78
CA VAL A 97 -10.55 -15.01 -2.71
C VAL A 97 -12.03 -14.65 -2.56
N LEU A 98 -12.91 -15.64 -2.39
CA LEU A 98 -14.33 -15.43 -2.17
C LEU A 98 -14.63 -14.61 -0.90
N LEU A 99 -13.77 -14.63 0.13
CA LEU A 99 -13.91 -13.73 1.28
C LEU A 99 -13.86 -12.24 0.90
N GLY A 100 -13.32 -11.89 -0.26
CA GLY A 100 -13.36 -10.54 -0.82
C GLY A 100 -14.80 -10.05 -1.06
N ARG A 101 -15.75 -10.97 -1.27
CA ARG A 101 -17.18 -10.66 -1.51
C ARG A 101 -17.96 -10.35 -0.23
N THR A 102 -17.38 -10.54 0.95
CA THR A 102 -18.04 -10.31 2.25
C THR A 102 -18.84 -8.99 2.34
N PRO A 103 -18.40 -7.82 1.82
CA PRO A 103 -19.18 -6.59 1.85
C PRO A 103 -20.48 -6.64 1.02
N HIS A 104 -20.54 -7.50 0.00
CA HIS A 104 -21.70 -7.67 -0.90
C HIS A 104 -22.71 -8.64 -0.34
N ILE A 105 -22.27 -9.64 0.43
CA ILE A 105 -23.11 -10.69 0.98
C ILE A 105 -23.87 -10.16 2.21
N SER A 106 -25.19 -10.31 2.19
CA SER A 106 -26.02 -9.95 3.35
C SER A 106 -25.91 -11.02 4.44
N TYR A 107 -25.94 -10.61 5.72
CA TYR A 107 -25.72 -11.47 6.89
C TYR A 107 -26.52 -12.79 6.91
N LEU A 108 -27.69 -12.84 6.24
CA LEU A 108 -28.59 -14.00 6.20
C LEU A 108 -28.60 -14.72 4.83
N ARG A 109 -27.67 -14.38 3.93
CA ARG A 109 -27.59 -15.00 2.61
C ARG A 109 -26.29 -15.75 2.44
N SER A 110 -26.32 -16.82 1.66
CA SER A 110 -25.15 -17.45 1.08
C SER A 110 -24.64 -16.63 -0.11
N GLU A 111 -23.47 -16.98 -0.59
CA GLU A 111 -22.86 -16.44 -1.80
C GLU A 111 -23.80 -16.64 -3.01
N SER A 112 -23.86 -15.65 -3.86
CA SER A 112 -24.60 -15.68 -5.13
C SER A 112 -23.71 -16.13 -6.28
N ASP A 113 -24.31 -16.46 -7.43
CA ASP A 113 -23.55 -16.75 -8.65
C ASP A 113 -22.69 -15.54 -9.09
N GLU A 114 -23.14 -14.31 -8.82
CA GLU A 114 -22.36 -13.09 -9.08
C GLU A 114 -21.11 -13.02 -8.18
N ASP A 115 -21.21 -13.44 -6.91
CA ASP A 115 -20.07 -13.46 -6.00
C ASP A 115 -19.06 -14.52 -6.42
N LEU A 116 -19.52 -15.68 -6.86
CA LEU A 116 -18.66 -16.76 -7.38
C LEU A 116 -17.98 -16.33 -8.68
N ALA A 117 -18.71 -15.68 -9.59
CA ALA A 117 -18.15 -15.14 -10.83
C ALA A 117 -17.07 -14.09 -10.54
N ALA A 118 -17.35 -13.11 -9.67
CA ALA A 118 -16.37 -12.07 -9.31
C ALA A 118 -15.09 -12.65 -8.66
N ALA A 119 -15.21 -13.71 -7.86
CA ALA A 119 -14.08 -14.41 -7.29
C ALA A 119 -13.27 -15.17 -8.38
N SER A 120 -13.97 -15.82 -9.32
CA SER A 120 -13.32 -16.50 -10.46
C SER A 120 -12.59 -15.52 -11.36
N ASP A 121 -13.20 -14.39 -11.73
CA ASP A 121 -12.58 -13.34 -12.53
C ASP A 121 -11.33 -12.73 -11.85
N ALA A 122 -11.35 -12.64 -10.52
CA ALA A 122 -10.18 -12.17 -9.78
C ALA A 122 -9.06 -13.22 -9.76
N ILE A 123 -9.37 -14.50 -9.70
CA ILE A 123 -8.40 -15.62 -9.78
C ILE A 123 -7.73 -15.61 -11.15
N GLU A 124 -8.50 -15.54 -12.24
CA GLU A 124 -8.00 -15.46 -13.60
C GLU A 124 -7.12 -14.22 -13.82
N ALA A 125 -7.57 -13.04 -13.38
CA ALA A 125 -6.83 -11.80 -13.53
C ALA A 125 -5.46 -11.78 -12.83
N LEU A 126 -5.27 -12.64 -11.83
CA LEU A 126 -4.03 -12.82 -11.07
C LEU A 126 -3.24 -14.08 -11.50
N ASP A 127 -3.62 -14.74 -12.59
CA ASP A 127 -2.98 -15.95 -13.11
C ASP A 127 -2.89 -17.06 -12.02
N LEU A 128 -4.02 -17.38 -11.37
CA LEU A 128 -4.12 -18.33 -10.24
C LEU A 128 -5.07 -19.51 -10.53
N ASP A 129 -5.42 -19.77 -11.80
CA ASP A 129 -6.38 -20.81 -12.16
C ASP A 129 -5.89 -22.23 -11.79
N GLU A 130 -4.59 -22.47 -11.91
CA GLU A 130 -3.97 -23.76 -11.56
C GLU A 130 -3.90 -23.97 -10.04
N GLU A 131 -3.84 -22.87 -9.25
CA GLU A 131 -3.72 -22.89 -7.81
C GLU A 131 -5.07 -22.82 -7.07
N LYS A 132 -6.19 -22.55 -7.74
CA LYS A 132 -7.47 -22.24 -7.10
C LYS A 132 -7.95 -23.25 -6.05
N ASP A 133 -7.64 -24.52 -6.25
CA ASP A 133 -8.03 -25.63 -5.35
C ASP A 133 -6.92 -25.99 -4.35
N ARG A 134 -5.74 -25.37 -4.42
CA ARG A 134 -4.62 -25.59 -3.50
C ARG A 134 -4.85 -24.87 -2.18
N GLU A 135 -4.36 -25.45 -1.09
CA GLU A 135 -4.35 -24.82 0.22
C GLU A 135 -3.32 -23.68 0.29
N LEU A 136 -3.66 -22.58 0.93
CA LEU A 136 -2.83 -21.38 1.03
C LEU A 136 -1.44 -21.62 1.59
N GLN A 137 -1.31 -22.57 2.53
CA GLN A 137 -0.03 -22.91 3.14
C GLN A 137 0.95 -23.63 2.20
N THR A 138 0.46 -24.18 1.06
CA THR A 138 1.29 -24.89 0.07
C THR A 138 1.86 -23.97 -0.99
N LEU A 139 1.47 -22.69 -0.97
CA LEU A 139 1.85 -21.71 -1.96
C LEU A 139 3.21 -21.08 -1.64
N SER A 140 3.96 -20.73 -2.69
CA SER A 140 5.14 -19.87 -2.59
C SER A 140 4.77 -18.46 -2.12
N GLY A 141 5.74 -17.69 -1.62
CA GLY A 141 5.50 -16.30 -1.20
C GLY A 141 4.92 -15.40 -2.30
N GLY A 142 5.37 -15.58 -3.55
CA GLY A 142 4.83 -14.84 -4.69
C GLY A 142 3.40 -15.22 -5.05
N GLU A 143 3.05 -16.52 -5.00
CA GLU A 143 1.68 -17.01 -5.18
C GLU A 143 0.78 -16.51 -4.06
N GLN A 144 1.21 -16.56 -2.79
CA GLN A 144 0.46 -16.01 -1.67
C GLN A 144 0.16 -14.51 -1.85
N GLN A 145 1.12 -13.74 -2.32
CA GLN A 145 0.91 -12.31 -2.58
C GLN A 145 -0.11 -12.07 -3.69
N ARG A 146 -0.09 -12.86 -4.77
CA ARG A 146 -1.11 -12.80 -5.82
C ARG A 146 -2.50 -13.16 -5.29
N VAL A 147 -2.61 -14.18 -4.44
CA VAL A 147 -3.87 -14.58 -3.80
C VAL A 147 -4.44 -13.47 -2.89
N ILE A 148 -3.59 -12.78 -2.15
CA ILE A 148 -4.00 -11.63 -1.32
C ILE A 148 -4.55 -10.50 -2.19
N LEU A 149 -3.88 -10.20 -3.31
CA LEU A 149 -4.35 -9.24 -4.29
C LEU A 149 -5.66 -9.70 -4.95
N ALA A 150 -5.78 -11.00 -5.33
CA ALA A 150 -7.01 -11.55 -5.91
C ALA A 150 -8.21 -11.35 -4.98
N ARG A 151 -8.06 -11.60 -3.68
CA ARG A 151 -9.11 -11.31 -2.70
C ARG A 151 -9.49 -9.83 -2.67
N ALA A 152 -8.53 -8.93 -2.76
CA ALA A 152 -8.80 -7.49 -2.79
C ALA A 152 -9.50 -7.07 -4.09
N ILE A 153 -9.14 -7.67 -5.22
CA ILE A 153 -9.78 -7.43 -6.53
C ILE A 153 -11.19 -8.01 -6.59
N ALA A 154 -11.41 -9.20 -6.02
CA ALA A 154 -12.73 -9.82 -5.93
C ALA A 154 -13.76 -8.97 -5.16
N GLN A 155 -13.30 -8.05 -4.31
CA GLN A 155 -14.15 -7.08 -3.62
C GLN A 155 -14.79 -6.06 -4.57
N GLU A 156 -14.28 -5.88 -5.80
CA GLU A 156 -14.74 -4.90 -6.81
C GLU A 156 -14.82 -3.45 -6.30
N ALA A 157 -14.02 -3.13 -5.28
CA ALA A 157 -13.88 -1.76 -4.82
C ALA A 157 -13.11 -0.92 -5.85
N ARG A 158 -13.51 0.35 -6.02
CA ARG A 158 -12.84 1.26 -6.97
C ARG A 158 -11.50 1.78 -6.49
N THR A 159 -11.24 1.71 -5.20
CA THR A 159 -9.97 2.14 -4.61
C THR A 159 -9.28 0.98 -3.91
N LEU A 160 -8.01 0.77 -4.24
CA LEU A 160 -7.14 -0.24 -3.66
C LEU A 160 -6.12 0.43 -2.73
N LEU A 161 -6.14 0.05 -1.46
CA LEU A 161 -5.18 0.47 -0.46
C LEU A 161 -4.16 -0.65 -0.23
N LEU A 162 -2.87 -0.37 -0.42
CA LEU A 162 -1.78 -1.34 -0.31
C LEU A 162 -0.79 -0.89 0.78
N ASP A 163 -0.75 -1.61 1.89
CA ASP A 163 0.19 -1.32 2.97
C ASP A 163 1.44 -2.19 2.83
N GLU A 164 2.49 -1.64 2.19
CA GLU A 164 3.78 -2.29 1.95
C GLU A 164 3.65 -3.66 1.25
N PRO A 165 3.00 -3.73 0.07
CA PRO A 165 2.65 -5.01 -0.55
C PRO A 165 3.86 -5.84 -0.99
N THR A 166 5.07 -5.28 -0.94
CA THR A 166 6.30 -5.89 -1.46
C THR A 166 7.38 -6.10 -0.39
N ALA A 167 7.11 -5.80 0.89
CA ALA A 167 8.13 -5.74 1.96
C ALA A 167 8.90 -7.05 2.21
N ALA A 168 8.32 -8.21 1.87
CA ALA A 168 8.93 -9.53 2.11
C ALA A 168 9.37 -10.25 0.82
N LEU A 169 9.36 -9.56 -0.32
CA LEU A 169 9.64 -10.12 -1.64
C LEU A 169 11.04 -9.73 -2.13
N ASP A 170 11.67 -10.59 -2.92
CA ASP A 170 12.85 -10.22 -3.68
C ASP A 170 12.53 -9.22 -4.81
N ILE A 171 13.55 -8.61 -5.38
CA ILE A 171 13.41 -7.54 -6.38
C ILE A 171 12.56 -7.96 -7.58
N GLY A 172 12.72 -9.20 -8.08
CA GLY A 172 11.97 -9.68 -9.22
C GLY A 172 10.48 -9.81 -8.91
N HIS A 173 10.15 -10.37 -7.75
CA HIS A 173 8.76 -10.49 -7.29
C HIS A 173 8.15 -9.12 -6.93
N GLN A 174 8.92 -8.17 -6.37
CA GLN A 174 8.44 -6.80 -6.13
C GLN A 174 7.98 -6.12 -7.42
N LEU A 175 8.83 -6.16 -8.47
CA LEU A 175 8.50 -5.59 -9.77
C LEU A 175 7.28 -6.28 -10.40
N SER A 176 7.19 -7.60 -10.29
CA SER A 176 6.06 -8.37 -10.82
C SER A 176 4.74 -7.97 -10.16
N VAL A 177 4.72 -7.85 -8.82
CA VAL A 177 3.53 -7.43 -8.06
C VAL A 177 3.10 -6.00 -8.40
N LEU A 178 4.04 -5.05 -8.44
CA LEU A 178 3.72 -3.66 -8.76
C LEU A 178 3.27 -3.51 -10.22
N SER A 179 3.91 -4.21 -11.17
CA SER A 179 3.50 -4.23 -12.58
C SER A 179 2.09 -4.82 -12.75
N LEU A 180 1.77 -5.87 -11.99
CA LEU A 180 0.44 -6.46 -11.97
C LEU A 180 -0.61 -5.47 -11.44
N VAL A 181 -0.31 -4.76 -10.35
CA VAL A 181 -1.19 -3.70 -9.81
C VAL A 181 -1.39 -2.59 -10.84
N ASP A 182 -0.33 -2.14 -11.53
CA ASP A 182 -0.43 -1.09 -12.55
C ASP A 182 -1.26 -1.53 -13.76
N ARG A 183 -1.09 -2.78 -14.21
CA ARG A 183 -1.92 -3.39 -15.27
C ARG A 183 -3.40 -3.36 -14.85
N LEU A 184 -3.74 -3.92 -13.68
CA LEU A 184 -5.11 -3.97 -13.19
C LEU A 184 -5.70 -2.57 -12.97
N ARG A 185 -4.89 -1.61 -12.47
CA ARG A 185 -5.29 -0.21 -12.34
C ARG A 185 -5.74 0.37 -13.67
N LYS A 186 -4.94 0.18 -14.72
CA LYS A 186 -5.23 0.70 -16.07
C LYS A 186 -6.43 0.00 -16.71
N GLU A 187 -6.50 -1.32 -16.62
CA GLU A 187 -7.57 -2.13 -17.23
C GLU A 187 -8.92 -1.91 -16.56
N ARG A 188 -8.95 -1.78 -15.23
CA ARG A 188 -10.19 -1.67 -14.44
C ARG A 188 -10.50 -0.24 -13.97
N GLY A 189 -9.64 0.73 -14.28
CA GLY A 189 -9.80 2.13 -13.86
C GLY A 189 -9.72 2.31 -12.34
N LEU A 190 -8.88 1.51 -11.65
CA LEU A 190 -8.75 1.56 -10.20
C LEU A 190 -7.96 2.80 -9.77
N THR A 191 -8.34 3.37 -8.63
CA THR A 191 -7.51 4.31 -7.88
C THR A 191 -6.67 3.52 -6.90
N VAL A 192 -5.36 3.80 -6.79
CA VAL A 192 -4.45 3.08 -5.92
C VAL A 192 -3.79 4.04 -4.94
N ILE A 193 -3.78 3.68 -3.66
CA ILE A 193 -2.96 4.35 -2.64
C ILE A 193 -2.07 3.28 -2.02
N SER A 194 -0.77 3.42 -2.16
CA SER A 194 0.16 2.40 -1.66
C SER A 194 1.24 3.01 -0.75
N ALA A 195 1.45 2.40 0.42
CA ALA A 195 2.65 2.66 1.19
C ALA A 195 3.81 1.88 0.57
N ILE A 196 4.86 2.56 0.18
CA ILE A 196 6.05 1.97 -0.47
C ILE A 196 7.29 2.44 0.29
N HIS A 197 8.17 1.49 0.65
CA HIS A 197 9.43 1.79 1.32
C HIS A 197 10.57 2.10 0.36
N ASP A 198 10.62 1.41 -0.76
CA ASP A 198 11.62 1.65 -1.79
C ASP A 198 11.25 2.90 -2.59
N LEU A 199 12.06 3.96 -2.42
CA LEU A 199 11.83 5.26 -3.06
C LEU A 199 12.01 5.18 -4.58
N THR A 200 12.85 4.27 -5.07
CA THR A 200 13.02 4.03 -6.49
C THR A 200 11.77 3.41 -7.10
N LEU A 201 11.20 2.40 -6.45
CA LEU A 201 9.95 1.80 -6.89
C LEU A 201 8.78 2.78 -6.79
N ALA A 202 8.73 3.59 -5.72
CA ALA A 202 7.72 4.63 -5.59
C ALA A 202 7.79 5.64 -6.75
N ALA A 203 9.01 6.05 -7.15
CA ALA A 203 9.21 6.95 -8.29
C ALA A 203 8.79 6.35 -9.65
N GLN A 204 8.96 5.03 -9.80
CA GLN A 204 8.69 4.34 -11.08
C GLN A 204 7.20 4.01 -11.29
N PHE A 205 6.47 3.75 -10.23
CA PHE A 205 5.09 3.27 -10.33
C PHE A 205 4.03 4.30 -9.97
N CYS A 206 4.33 5.24 -9.06
CA CYS A 206 3.34 6.19 -8.57
C CYS A 206 3.27 7.45 -9.46
N ASP A 207 2.06 7.91 -9.74
CA ASP A 207 1.85 9.15 -10.49
C ASP A 207 2.20 10.37 -9.62
N ARG A 208 1.98 10.26 -8.31
CA ARG A 208 2.25 11.30 -7.31
C ARG A 208 2.68 10.67 -5.99
N LEU A 209 3.50 11.38 -5.24
CA LEU A 209 3.99 10.98 -3.92
C LEU A 209 3.50 11.93 -2.85
N LEU A 210 3.22 11.37 -1.67
CA LEU A 210 2.92 12.09 -0.45
C LEU A 210 3.88 11.62 0.63
N LEU A 211 4.75 12.53 1.09
CA LEU A 211 5.74 12.26 2.13
C LEU A 211 5.15 12.58 3.50
N LEU A 212 4.98 11.53 4.30
CA LEU A 212 4.57 11.61 5.70
C LEU A 212 5.80 11.61 6.61
N TYR A 213 5.81 12.50 7.58
CA TYR A 213 6.81 12.54 8.65
C TYR A 213 6.15 12.93 9.98
N GLN A 214 6.30 12.11 11.02
CA GLN A 214 5.72 12.32 12.35
C GLN A 214 4.22 12.68 12.33
N GLY A 215 3.46 11.98 11.49
CA GLY A 215 2.01 12.17 11.37
C GLY A 215 1.55 13.37 10.53
N ARG A 216 2.46 14.10 9.90
CA ARG A 216 2.15 15.27 9.06
C ARG A 216 2.58 15.06 7.62
N VAL A 217 1.89 15.67 6.67
CA VAL A 217 2.34 15.77 5.29
C VAL A 217 3.40 16.86 5.22
N VAL A 218 4.61 16.50 4.77
CA VAL A 218 5.74 17.44 4.68
C VAL A 218 6.14 17.75 3.24
N ALA A 219 5.76 16.91 2.29
CA ALA A 219 5.89 17.17 0.86
C ALA A 219 4.85 16.37 0.09
N GLU A 220 4.39 16.90 -1.04
CA GLU A 220 3.45 16.26 -1.95
C GLU A 220 3.70 16.78 -3.36
N GLY A 221 3.64 15.90 -4.36
CA GLY A 221 3.87 16.25 -5.76
C GLY A 221 4.37 15.07 -6.58
N SER A 222 4.94 15.35 -7.74
CA SER A 222 5.63 14.37 -8.57
C SER A 222 6.86 13.78 -7.85
N ALA A 223 7.38 12.66 -8.34
CA ALA A 223 8.61 12.09 -7.80
C ALA A 223 9.79 13.09 -7.83
N LEU A 224 9.89 13.93 -8.86
CA LEU A 224 10.92 14.99 -8.97
C LEU A 224 10.80 16.05 -7.87
N GLU A 225 9.58 16.42 -7.50
CA GLU A 225 9.35 17.45 -6.48
C GLU A 225 9.56 16.91 -5.07
N VAL A 226 9.24 15.65 -4.83
CA VAL A 226 9.25 15.04 -3.49
C VAL A 226 10.58 14.36 -3.18
N LEU A 227 11.15 13.58 -4.12
CA LEU A 227 12.37 12.81 -3.91
C LEU A 227 13.63 13.64 -4.21
N THR A 228 13.80 14.70 -3.45
CA THR A 228 15.02 15.53 -3.50
C THR A 228 16.03 15.07 -2.44
N GLU A 229 17.33 15.23 -2.70
CA GLU A 229 18.39 14.96 -1.72
C GLU A 229 18.13 15.68 -0.39
N ARG A 230 17.59 16.93 -0.46
CA ARG A 230 17.17 17.71 0.70
C ARG A 230 16.08 17.00 1.52
N ASN A 231 15.01 16.57 0.88
CA ASN A 231 13.90 15.92 1.59
C ASN A 231 14.32 14.56 2.14
N ILE A 232 15.10 13.80 1.36
CA ILE A 232 15.62 12.49 1.80
C ILE A 232 16.54 12.69 3.00
N GLY A 233 17.47 13.63 2.95
CA GLY A 233 18.35 13.96 4.08
C GLY A 233 17.58 14.42 5.31
N ALA A 234 16.58 15.31 5.14
CA ALA A 234 15.83 15.89 6.26
C ALA A 234 14.90 14.90 6.96
N PHE A 235 14.28 13.96 6.21
CA PHE A 235 13.20 13.12 6.73
C PHE A 235 13.57 11.66 6.89
N TYR A 236 14.62 11.18 6.20
CA TYR A 236 15.12 9.79 6.35
C TYR A 236 16.49 9.73 7.05
N ASP A 237 17.09 10.89 7.33
CA ASP A 237 18.41 10.99 7.98
C ASP A 237 19.51 10.23 7.22
N VAL A 238 19.48 10.31 5.89
CA VAL A 238 20.41 9.62 5.01
C VAL A 238 20.84 10.53 3.86
N ARG A 239 22.12 10.56 3.53
CA ARG A 239 22.59 11.17 2.29
C ARG A 239 22.27 10.25 1.12
N SER A 240 21.84 10.82 0.01
CA SER A 240 21.47 10.04 -1.18
C SER A 240 21.76 10.84 -2.45
N ASP A 241 22.07 10.12 -3.53
CA ASP A 241 22.03 10.67 -4.87
C ASP A 241 20.69 10.36 -5.51
N VAL A 242 20.09 11.36 -6.15
CA VAL A 242 18.85 11.19 -6.91
C VAL A 242 19.22 11.20 -8.39
N LEU A 243 19.16 10.02 -9.02
CA LEU A 243 19.44 9.89 -10.45
C LEU A 243 18.19 10.20 -11.26
N LEU A 244 18.36 11.07 -12.25
CA LEU A 244 17.30 11.47 -13.18
C LEU A 244 17.51 10.81 -14.55
N ASP A 245 16.42 10.51 -15.24
CA ASP A 245 16.42 10.03 -16.61
C ASP A 245 15.27 10.69 -17.37
N GLY A 246 15.62 11.58 -18.32
CA GLY A 246 14.62 12.41 -19.02
C GLY A 246 13.79 13.23 -18.03
N ASP A 247 12.49 12.95 -17.99
CA ASP A 247 11.53 13.76 -17.21
C ASP A 247 11.24 13.17 -15.79
N GLY A 248 12.00 12.17 -15.35
CA GLY A 248 11.66 11.45 -14.11
C GLY A 248 12.84 11.09 -13.21
N VAL A 249 12.51 10.68 -11.97
CA VAL A 249 13.46 10.06 -11.05
C VAL A 249 13.63 8.60 -11.44
N ARG A 250 14.86 8.23 -11.83
CA ARG A 250 15.23 6.86 -12.19
C ARG A 250 15.56 6.00 -10.98
N ALA A 251 16.34 6.56 -10.04
CA ALA A 251 16.74 5.85 -8.84
C ALA A 251 17.08 6.81 -7.71
N VAL A 252 16.90 6.34 -6.50
CA VAL A 252 17.39 6.97 -5.27
C VAL A 252 18.45 6.04 -4.67
N LEU A 253 19.69 6.50 -4.61
CA LEU A 253 20.84 5.73 -4.14
C LEU A 253 21.32 6.25 -2.79
N PRO A 254 21.09 5.53 -1.68
CA PRO A 254 21.64 5.92 -0.38
C PRO A 254 23.17 5.88 -0.42
N GLN A 255 23.80 6.93 0.12
CA GLN A 255 25.25 7.00 0.27
C GLN A 255 25.66 6.45 1.63
N ARG A 256 26.74 5.67 1.63
CA ARG A 256 27.38 5.23 2.88
C ARG A 256 28.04 6.42 3.57
N THR A 257 27.65 6.75 4.79
CA THR A 257 28.36 7.73 5.62
C THR A 257 29.69 7.13 6.07
N SER A 258 30.79 7.83 5.79
CA SER A 258 32.17 7.36 6.07
C SER A 258 32.50 7.37 7.58
N GLU A 259 31.61 7.79 8.46
CA GLU A 259 31.88 7.97 9.89
C GLU A 259 31.69 6.70 10.77
N GLU A 260 31.30 5.56 10.21
CA GLU A 260 31.12 4.32 10.99
C GLU A 260 32.26 3.28 10.85
N ILE A 261 33.43 3.64 10.32
CA ILE A 261 34.58 2.69 10.18
C ILE A 261 35.78 3.11 11.03
N GLU A 262 35.55 3.54 12.25
CA GLU A 262 36.61 3.54 13.29
C GLU A 262 36.17 2.71 14.52
N THR A 263 35.78 1.47 14.32
CA THR A 263 35.90 0.47 15.38
C THR A 263 37.23 -0.25 15.14
N PRO A 264 38.27 -0.02 15.94
CA PRO A 264 39.51 -0.74 15.81
C PRO A 264 39.26 -2.23 16.01
N ILE A 265 39.65 -3.04 15.02
CA ILE A 265 39.65 -4.50 15.18
C ILE A 265 40.60 -4.80 16.35
N PRO A 266 40.09 -5.45 17.44
CA PRO A 266 40.95 -5.81 18.55
C PRO A 266 42.06 -6.73 18.04
N PRO A 267 43.34 -6.57 18.53
CA PRO A 267 44.43 -7.40 18.10
C PRO A 267 44.14 -8.87 18.41
N ARG A 268 44.35 -9.73 17.43
CA ARG A 268 44.26 -11.20 17.63
C ARG A 268 45.20 -11.59 18.77
N VAL A 269 44.65 -12.03 19.87
CA VAL A 269 45.41 -12.68 20.94
C VAL A 269 45.92 -14.01 20.37
N SER A 270 47.20 -14.11 20.15
CA SER A 270 47.87 -15.39 19.85
C SER A 270 47.74 -16.26 21.11
N ALA A 271 47.04 -17.36 21.00
CA ALA A 271 47.00 -18.37 22.06
C ALA A 271 48.40 -19.07 22.17
N PRO A 272 48.77 -19.50 23.39
CA PRO A 272 50.08 -20.09 23.70
C PRO A 272 50.28 -21.46 23.06
#